data_ff05e57deadf3d8fc1b8519e96e44e3e
#
_entry.id   ff05e57deadf3d8fc1b8519e96e44e3e
#
_cell.length_a   1.000
_cell.length_b   1.000
_cell.length_c   1.000
_cell.angle_alpha   90.00
_cell.angle_beta   90.00
_cell.angle_gamma   90.00
#
_symmetry.space_group_name_H-M   'P 1'
#
loop_
_entity.id
_entity.type
_entity.pdbx_description
1 polymer ?
#
loop_
_entity_poly.entity_id
_entity_poly.type
_entity_poly.pdbx_seq_one_letter_code
_entity_poly.pdbx_strand_id
1 'polypeptide(L)'
;MILDSTDKSYDKISRAEMALYEVIDPELMVNIVDLGLVYDVEIKDENIIKVTMTLTIPHCPMGEAIQAGVTNALEKELPGHSVEIDLVFEPAWNYDMVSSEGMQQLNNR
;
A
#
# COMPACT_ATOMS: atom_id res chain seq x y z
N MET A 1 11.66 -7.75 14.59
CA MET A 1 10.83 -8.67 15.37
C MET A 1 10.15 -9.67 14.43
N ILE A 2 10.21 -10.92 14.78
CA ILE A 2 9.54 -11.95 13.98
C ILE A 2 8.13 -12.10 14.53
N LEU A 3 7.13 -11.90 13.67
CA LEU A 3 5.75 -12.10 14.08
C LEU A 3 5.44 -13.59 14.13
N ASP A 4 4.76 -13.99 15.19
CA ASP A 4 4.30 -15.36 15.34
C ASP A 4 3.20 -15.60 14.30
N SER A 5 3.28 -16.71 13.57
CA SER A 5 2.27 -17.04 12.55
C SER A 5 0.88 -17.28 13.14
N THR A 6 0.79 -17.45 14.47
CA THR A 6 -0.49 -17.58 15.16
C THR A 6 -1.09 -16.24 15.56
N ASP A 7 -0.34 -15.15 15.41
CA ASP A 7 -0.81 -13.81 15.72
C ASP A 7 -1.89 -13.39 14.71
N LYS A 8 -3.05 -13.00 15.22
CA LYS A 8 -4.15 -12.55 14.34
C LYS A 8 -3.79 -11.32 13.55
N SER A 9 -2.95 -10.43 14.12
CA SER A 9 -2.50 -9.23 13.41
C SER A 9 -1.59 -9.59 12.24
N TYR A 10 -0.78 -10.65 12.38
CA TYR A 10 0.06 -11.12 11.29
C TYR A 10 -0.78 -11.55 10.09
N ASP A 11 -1.86 -12.31 10.33
CA ASP A 11 -2.74 -12.75 9.25
C ASP A 11 -3.43 -11.57 8.57
N LYS A 12 -3.93 -10.63 9.37
CA LYS A 12 -4.58 -9.44 8.82
C LYS A 12 -3.62 -8.57 8.03
N ILE A 13 -2.39 -8.39 8.52
CA ILE A 13 -1.37 -7.61 7.81
C ILE A 13 -1.02 -8.27 6.49
N SER A 14 -0.85 -9.58 6.48
CA SER A 14 -0.55 -10.33 5.26
C SER A 14 -1.67 -10.16 4.22
N ARG A 15 -2.91 -10.29 4.66
CA ARG A 15 -4.06 -10.14 3.77
C ARG A 15 -4.17 -8.70 3.25
N ALA A 16 -3.92 -7.72 4.12
CA ALA A 16 -3.94 -6.32 3.71
C ALA A 16 -2.86 -6.04 2.67
N GLU A 17 -1.65 -6.54 2.88
CA GLU A 17 -0.57 -6.35 1.91
C GLU A 17 -0.91 -6.97 0.56
N MET A 18 -1.49 -8.15 0.55
CA MET A 18 -1.90 -8.79 -0.70
C MET A 18 -2.98 -7.99 -1.42
N ALA A 19 -3.92 -7.43 -0.67
CA ALA A 19 -4.96 -6.59 -1.27
C ALA A 19 -4.37 -5.34 -1.92
N LEU A 20 -3.31 -4.79 -1.35
CA LEU A 20 -2.68 -3.59 -1.88
C LEU A 20 -2.02 -3.82 -3.25
N TYR A 21 -1.66 -5.06 -3.59
CA TYR A 21 -1.17 -5.37 -4.93
C TYR A 21 -2.22 -5.14 -6.02
N GLU A 22 -3.49 -5.04 -5.66
CA GLU A 22 -4.56 -4.77 -6.61
C GLU A 22 -4.74 -3.28 -6.88
N VAL A 23 -4.09 -2.42 -6.11
CA VAL A 23 -4.20 -0.97 -6.27
C VAL A 23 -3.13 -0.51 -7.26
N ILE A 24 -3.59 0.00 -8.41
CA ILE A 24 -2.71 0.37 -9.52
C ILE A 24 -2.58 1.90 -9.58
N ASP A 25 -1.33 2.37 -9.67
CA ASP A 25 -1.07 3.79 -9.94
C ASP A 25 -1.50 4.10 -11.38
N PRO A 26 -2.46 5.01 -11.59
CA PRO A 26 -3.00 5.23 -12.94
C PRO A 26 -2.02 5.90 -13.90
N GLU A 27 -0.98 6.54 -13.40
CA GLU A 27 0.02 7.17 -14.29
C GLU A 27 1.08 6.17 -14.72
N LEU A 28 1.56 5.34 -13.81
CA LEU A 28 2.65 4.40 -14.09
C LEU A 28 2.14 3.01 -14.46
N MET A 29 0.86 2.73 -14.20
CA MET A 29 0.21 1.44 -14.51
C MET A 29 0.89 0.25 -13.85
N VAL A 30 1.43 0.47 -12.66
CA VAL A 30 2.06 -0.56 -11.84
C VAL A 30 1.43 -0.46 -10.45
N ASN A 31 1.30 -1.60 -9.77
CA ASN A 31 0.68 -1.59 -8.45
C ASN A 31 1.56 -0.85 -7.43
N ILE A 32 0.92 -0.31 -6.41
CA ILE A 32 1.59 0.58 -5.46
C ILE A 32 2.61 -0.13 -4.59
N VAL A 33 2.46 -1.45 -4.38
CA VAL A 33 3.44 -2.21 -3.59
C VAL A 33 4.74 -2.36 -4.37
N ASP A 34 4.65 -2.79 -5.63
CA ASP A 34 5.85 -2.94 -6.46
C ASP A 34 6.51 -1.59 -6.76
N LEU A 35 5.74 -0.52 -6.78
CA LEU A 35 6.31 0.82 -6.93
C LEU A 35 7.06 1.29 -5.69
N GLY A 36 6.85 0.63 -4.55
CA GLY A 36 7.50 1.05 -3.32
C GLY A 36 6.81 2.21 -2.62
N LEU A 37 5.53 2.40 -2.90
CA LEU A 37 4.76 3.50 -2.30
C LEU A 37 4.25 3.17 -0.90
N VAL A 38 4.15 1.89 -0.54
CA VAL A 38 3.66 1.47 0.77
C VAL A 38 4.86 1.27 1.69
N TYR A 39 4.91 2.06 2.76
CA TYR A 39 6.03 2.02 3.69
C TYR A 39 5.76 1.13 4.89
N ASP A 40 4.53 1.05 5.35
CA ASP A 40 4.19 0.24 6.50
C ASP A 40 2.69 -0.05 6.53
N VAL A 41 2.34 -1.21 7.09
CA VAL A 41 0.95 -1.62 7.31
C VAL A 41 0.87 -2.16 8.72
N GLU A 42 -0.03 -1.61 9.53
CA GLU A 42 -0.21 -2.11 10.89
C GLU A 42 -1.70 -2.18 11.24
N ILE A 43 -2.02 -3.01 12.21
CA ILE A 43 -3.37 -3.14 12.73
C ILE A 43 -3.41 -2.48 14.10
N LYS A 44 -4.32 -1.52 14.27
CA LYS A 44 -4.50 -0.81 15.53
C LYS A 44 -5.86 -1.18 16.11
N ASP A 45 -5.92 -1.34 17.43
CA ASP A 45 -7.18 -1.60 18.14
C ASP A 45 -8.01 -2.74 17.52
N GLU A 46 -7.33 -3.72 16.95
CA GLU A 46 -7.90 -4.94 16.36
C GLU A 46 -8.69 -4.72 15.07
N ASN A 47 -9.21 -3.52 14.81
CA ASN A 47 -10.07 -3.30 13.64
C ASN A 47 -9.76 -2.03 12.86
N ILE A 48 -8.59 -1.44 13.08
CA ILE A 48 -8.14 -0.29 12.29
C ILE A 48 -6.90 -0.70 11.51
N ILE A 49 -6.95 -0.56 10.19
CA ILE A 49 -5.80 -0.85 9.33
C ILE A 49 -5.12 0.48 9.04
N LYS A 50 -3.91 0.66 9.55
CA LYS A 50 -3.15 1.88 9.28
C LYS A 50 -2.13 1.62 8.19
N VAL A 51 -2.19 2.37 7.10
CA VAL A 51 -1.25 2.28 5.99
C VAL A 51 -0.43 3.56 5.94
N THR A 52 0.89 3.42 6.10
CA THR A 52 1.81 4.54 5.91
C THR A 52 2.34 4.43 4.50
N MET A 53 2.10 5.46 3.68
CA MET A 53 2.46 5.41 2.28
C MET A 53 2.85 6.78 1.75
N THR A 54 3.39 6.80 0.55
CA THR A 54 3.76 8.03 -0.13
C THR A 54 3.21 8.02 -1.56
N LEU A 55 3.46 9.10 -2.28
CA LEU A 55 3.15 9.23 -3.71
C LEU A 55 4.44 9.50 -4.45
N THR A 56 4.42 9.28 -5.77
CA THR A 56 5.62 9.48 -6.59
C THR A 56 6.04 10.95 -6.65
N ILE A 57 5.08 11.86 -6.52
CA ILE A 57 5.35 13.29 -6.41
C ILE A 57 4.38 13.90 -5.41
N PRO A 58 4.79 14.96 -4.67
CA PRO A 58 3.86 15.72 -3.85
C PRO A 58 2.79 16.36 -4.74
N HIS A 59 1.60 16.52 -4.21
CA HIS A 59 0.49 17.12 -4.95
C HIS A 59 0.10 16.34 -6.22
N CYS A 60 0.27 15.02 -6.19
CA CYS A 60 -0.13 14.18 -7.31
C CYS A 60 -1.64 14.31 -7.55
N PRO A 61 -2.08 14.67 -8.78
CA PRO A 61 -3.51 14.81 -9.04
C PRO A 61 -4.27 13.51 -8.92
N MET A 62 -3.58 12.38 -9.00
CA MET A 62 -4.17 11.04 -8.83
C MET A 62 -4.08 10.53 -7.40
N GLY A 63 -3.56 11.35 -6.46
CA GLY A 63 -3.37 10.91 -5.09
C GLY A 63 -4.66 10.51 -4.40
N GLU A 64 -5.74 11.25 -4.64
CA GLU A 64 -7.03 10.91 -4.04
C GLU A 64 -7.58 9.59 -4.60
N ALA A 65 -7.39 9.36 -5.90
CA ALA A 65 -7.83 8.11 -6.52
C ALA A 65 -7.06 6.92 -5.96
N ILE A 66 -5.75 7.08 -5.76
CA ILE A 66 -4.92 6.02 -5.18
C ILE A 66 -5.36 5.73 -3.76
N GLN A 67 -5.58 6.76 -2.95
CA GLN A 67 -6.03 6.58 -1.57
C GLN A 67 -7.41 5.93 -1.50
N ALA A 68 -8.32 6.33 -2.37
CA ALA A 68 -9.63 5.69 -2.45
C ALA A 68 -9.50 4.21 -2.83
N GLY A 69 -8.60 3.89 -3.76
CA GLY A 69 -8.33 2.52 -4.15
C GLY A 69 -7.80 1.69 -2.97
N VAL A 70 -6.88 2.26 -2.19
CA VAL A 70 -6.36 1.60 -0.99
C VAL A 70 -7.49 1.31 0.00
N THR A 71 -8.30 2.31 0.28
CA THR A 71 -9.42 2.16 1.22
C THR A 71 -10.38 1.07 0.74
N ASN A 72 -10.78 1.13 -0.53
CA ASN A 72 -11.73 0.16 -1.08
C ASN A 72 -11.18 -1.26 -1.07
N ALA A 73 -9.91 -1.43 -1.44
CA ALA A 73 -9.30 -2.76 -1.47
C ALA A 73 -9.22 -3.36 -0.06
N LEU A 74 -8.84 -2.55 0.92
CA LEU A 74 -8.71 -3.04 2.29
C LEU A 74 -10.06 -3.30 2.94
N GLU A 75 -11.06 -2.47 2.69
CA GLU A 75 -12.41 -2.69 3.21
C GLU A 75 -13.03 -3.96 2.63
N LYS A 76 -12.74 -4.24 1.37
CA LYS A 76 -13.22 -5.45 0.71
C LYS A 76 -12.56 -6.70 1.28
N GLU A 77 -11.23 -6.64 1.51
CA GLU A 77 -10.49 -7.80 2.01
C GLU A 77 -10.75 -8.05 3.50
N LEU A 78 -10.92 -7.00 4.28
CA LEU A 78 -11.13 -7.10 5.72
C LEU A 78 -12.40 -6.34 6.11
N PRO A 79 -13.58 -6.92 5.83
CA PRO A 79 -14.86 -6.26 6.17
C PRO A 79 -14.94 -5.95 7.67
N GLY A 80 -15.55 -4.84 8.00
CA GLY A 80 -15.69 -4.41 9.39
C GLY A 80 -14.50 -3.67 9.95
N HIS A 81 -13.44 -3.49 9.14
CA HIS A 81 -12.27 -2.72 9.55
C HIS A 81 -12.34 -1.31 8.99
N SER A 82 -11.83 -0.36 9.76
CA SER A 82 -11.62 1.02 9.28
C SER A 82 -10.24 1.13 8.67
N VAL A 83 -10.07 2.02 7.70
CA VAL A 83 -8.79 2.25 7.05
C VAL A 83 -8.32 3.66 7.37
N GLU A 84 -7.09 3.75 7.87
CA GLU A 84 -6.45 5.02 8.19
C GLU A 84 -5.20 5.13 7.32
N ILE A 85 -5.11 6.17 6.50
CA ILE A 85 -3.95 6.38 5.63
C ILE A 85 -3.12 7.53 6.18
N ASP A 86 -1.84 7.24 6.44
CA ASP A 86 -0.87 8.25 6.82
C ASP A 86 0.01 8.53 5.61
N LEU A 87 -0.25 9.63 4.94
CA LEU A 87 0.47 10.01 3.74
C LEU A 87 1.71 10.81 4.12
N VAL A 88 2.88 10.27 3.81
CA VAL A 88 4.16 10.86 4.20
C VAL A 88 5.03 11.09 2.97
N PHE A 89 5.93 12.07 3.05
CA PHE A 89 6.85 12.38 1.96
C PHE A 89 8.31 12.33 2.41
N GLU A 90 8.55 11.71 3.58
CA GLU A 90 9.87 11.40 4.10
C GLU A 90 9.91 9.92 4.50
N PRO A 91 10.80 9.13 3.94
CA PRO A 91 11.71 9.50 2.84
C PRO A 91 10.93 9.71 1.53
N ALA A 92 11.46 10.58 0.67
CA ALA A 92 10.84 10.83 -0.63
C ALA A 92 10.98 9.61 -1.53
N TRP A 93 9.94 9.34 -2.31
CA TRP A 93 9.97 8.21 -3.24
C TRP A 93 10.99 8.46 -4.36
N ASN A 94 11.65 7.38 -4.80
CA ASN A 94 12.51 7.39 -5.98
C ASN A 94 12.50 6.00 -6.63
N TYR A 95 13.08 5.90 -7.82
CA TYR A 95 13.04 4.66 -8.59
C TYR A 95 13.78 3.49 -7.93
N ASP A 96 14.70 3.77 -7.00
CA ASP A 96 15.39 2.68 -6.28
C ASP A 96 14.44 1.90 -5.36
N MET A 97 13.28 2.46 -5.07
CA MET A 97 12.27 1.81 -4.23
C MET A 97 11.39 0.83 -5.00
N VAL A 98 11.46 0.86 -6.34
CA VAL A 98 10.64 -0.01 -7.19
C VAL A 98 11.21 -1.42 -7.16
N SER A 99 10.34 -2.43 -7.02
CA SER A 99 10.77 -3.81 -7.03
C SER A 99 11.27 -4.23 -8.43
N SER A 100 11.96 -5.36 -8.49
CA SER A 100 12.39 -5.90 -9.79
C SER A 100 11.21 -6.13 -10.72
N GLU A 101 10.12 -6.65 -10.19
CA GLU A 101 8.91 -6.89 -10.97
C GLU A 101 8.28 -5.59 -11.45
N GLY A 102 8.25 -4.57 -10.58
CA GLY A 102 7.76 -3.25 -10.95
C GLY A 102 8.61 -2.63 -12.05
N MET A 103 9.91 -2.75 -11.97
CA MET A 103 10.81 -2.23 -13.00
C MET A 103 10.60 -2.93 -14.34
N GLN A 104 10.36 -4.24 -14.33
CA GLN A 104 10.05 -4.96 -15.56
C GLN A 104 8.77 -4.43 -16.20
N GLN A 105 7.76 -4.17 -15.40
CA GLN A 105 6.51 -3.63 -15.92
C GLN A 105 6.70 -2.24 -16.48
N LEU A 106 7.51 -1.40 -15.84
CA LEU A 106 7.81 -0.07 -16.36
C LEU A 106 8.59 -0.11 -17.67
N ASN A 107 9.50 -1.08 -17.80
CA ASN A 107 10.35 -1.18 -18.98
C ASN A 107 9.68 -1.87 -20.16
N ASN A 108 8.59 -2.59 -19.95
CA ASN A 108 7.90 -3.36 -21.00
C ASN A 108 6.74 -2.60 -21.63
N ARG A 109 6.72 -1.31 -21.52
CA ARG A 109 5.69 -0.50 -22.11
C ARG A 109 5.93 -0.17 -23.57
#